data_76405768c6eed56cabb6fee2dba3efc2
#
_entry.id   76405768c6eed56cabb6fee2dba3efc2
#
_cell.length_a   1.000
_cell.length_b   1.000
_cell.length_c   1.000
_cell.angle_alpha   90.00
_cell.angle_beta   90.00
_cell.angle_gamma   90.00
#
_symmetry.space_group_name_H-M   'P 1'
#
loop_
_entity.id
_entity.type
_entity.pdbx_description
1 polymer ?
#
loop_
_entity_poly.entity_id
_entity_poly.type
_entity_poly.pdbx_seq_one_letter_code
_entity_poly.pdbx_strand_id
1 'polypeptide(L)'
;MTLDITQFYQTFFDEADELLAQMEQLLLNLDVGSPDPEDLAAIFRAAHSIKGGAATFGFSALTDTTHILESLLDRARNHELTLTKEMVDAFLETKDVLSDQLVDYRASAEPDAAAAATICAKLERLKAESAAGAPAAALR
;
A
#
# COMPACT_ATOMS: atom_id res chain seq x y z
N MET A 1 23.24 -11.22 -27.77
CA MET A 1 22.90 -10.00 -27.04
C MET A 1 22.28 -10.35 -25.71
N THR A 2 22.77 -9.75 -24.65
CA THR A 2 22.30 -10.01 -23.31
C THR A 2 21.34 -8.90 -22.87
N LEU A 3 20.20 -9.29 -22.35
CA LEU A 3 19.27 -8.32 -21.77
C LEU A 3 19.88 -7.77 -20.47
N ASP A 4 19.83 -6.47 -20.31
CA ASP A 4 20.28 -5.81 -19.10
C ASP A 4 19.10 -5.73 -18.13
N ILE A 5 19.00 -6.70 -17.24
CA ILE A 5 17.90 -6.78 -16.29
C ILE A 5 17.90 -5.58 -15.34
N THR A 6 19.05 -4.95 -15.14
CA THR A 6 19.15 -3.76 -14.30
C THR A 6 18.31 -2.61 -14.85
N GLN A 7 18.19 -2.50 -16.18
CA GLN A 7 17.35 -1.48 -16.79
C GLN A 7 15.87 -1.69 -16.46
N PHE A 8 15.43 -2.95 -16.40
CA PHE A 8 14.05 -3.26 -16.03
C PHE A 8 13.79 -2.91 -14.57
N TYR A 9 14.76 -3.18 -13.70
CA TYR A 9 14.65 -2.81 -12.28
C TYR A 9 14.57 -1.29 -12.15
N GLN A 10 15.39 -0.55 -12.86
CA GLN A 10 15.40 0.91 -12.80
C GLN A 10 14.06 1.48 -13.24
N THR A 11 13.53 0.99 -14.34
CA THR A 11 12.22 1.41 -14.83
C THR A 11 11.14 1.15 -13.79
N PHE A 12 11.15 -0.03 -13.19
CA PHE A 12 10.19 -0.37 -12.14
C PHE A 12 10.33 0.57 -10.94
N PHE A 13 11.56 0.81 -10.48
CA PHE A 13 11.79 1.68 -9.33
C PHE A 13 11.28 3.09 -9.59
N ASP A 14 11.55 3.62 -10.77
CA ASP A 14 11.12 4.97 -11.14
C ASP A 14 9.59 5.06 -11.22
N GLU A 15 8.95 4.07 -11.81
CA GLU A 15 7.50 4.02 -11.88
C GLU A 15 6.86 3.86 -10.51
N ALA A 16 7.46 3.02 -9.66
CA ALA A 16 6.96 2.81 -8.30
C ALA A 16 7.06 4.08 -7.48
N ASP A 17 8.16 4.84 -7.61
CA ASP A 17 8.30 6.12 -6.92
C ASP A 17 7.21 7.09 -7.34
N GLU A 18 6.90 7.16 -8.63
CA GLU A 18 5.83 8.02 -9.13
C GLU A 18 4.47 7.59 -8.60
N LEU A 19 4.21 6.29 -8.57
CA LEU A 19 2.96 5.75 -8.04
C LEU A 19 2.82 6.04 -6.54
N LEU A 20 3.91 5.93 -5.78
CA LEU A 20 3.89 6.26 -4.36
C LEU A 20 3.64 7.74 -4.12
N ALA A 21 4.23 8.61 -4.94
CA ALA A 21 4.00 10.05 -4.84
C ALA A 21 2.55 10.38 -5.15
N GLN A 22 1.97 9.76 -6.17
CA GLN A 22 0.58 9.93 -6.53
C GLN A 22 -0.34 9.45 -5.40
N MET A 23 -0.03 8.28 -4.84
CA MET A 23 -0.79 7.71 -3.72
C MET A 23 -0.77 8.67 -2.53
N GLU A 24 0.39 9.25 -2.21
CA GLU A 24 0.51 10.19 -1.10
C GLU A 24 -0.40 11.39 -1.31
N GLN A 25 -0.38 11.98 -2.50
CA GLN A 25 -1.22 13.14 -2.80
C GLN A 25 -2.70 12.80 -2.69
N LEU A 26 -3.10 11.64 -3.19
CA LEU A 26 -4.48 11.20 -3.10
C LEU A 26 -4.90 10.99 -1.65
N LEU A 27 -4.04 10.36 -0.85
CA LEU A 27 -4.34 10.12 0.57
C LEU A 27 -4.42 11.41 1.38
N LEU A 28 -3.52 12.35 1.11
CA LEU A 28 -3.50 13.63 1.82
C LEU A 28 -4.73 14.48 1.52
N ASN A 29 -5.30 14.33 0.33
CA ASN A 29 -6.46 15.11 -0.11
C ASN A 29 -7.78 14.37 0.03
N LEU A 30 -7.75 13.14 0.55
CA LEU A 30 -8.94 12.30 0.66
C LEU A 30 -9.87 12.82 1.75
N ASP A 31 -11.15 12.98 1.41
CA ASP A 31 -12.19 13.31 2.38
C ASP A 31 -12.60 12.03 3.12
N VAL A 32 -12.13 11.87 4.34
CA VAL A 32 -12.36 10.64 5.10
C VAL A 32 -13.85 10.43 5.41
N GLY A 33 -14.57 11.53 5.64
CA GLY A 33 -16.01 11.46 5.94
C GLY A 33 -16.85 11.05 4.75
N SER A 34 -16.39 11.39 3.54
CA SER A 34 -17.12 11.09 2.30
C SER A 34 -16.09 10.84 1.18
N PRO A 35 -15.38 9.71 1.22
CA PRO A 35 -14.30 9.47 0.23
C PRO A 35 -14.85 9.37 -1.18
N ASP A 36 -14.17 10.05 -2.10
CA ASP A 36 -14.51 9.99 -3.52
C ASP A 36 -14.14 8.59 -4.04
N PRO A 37 -15.10 7.84 -4.61
CA PRO A 37 -14.81 6.51 -5.15
C PRO A 37 -13.71 6.51 -6.20
N GLU A 38 -13.59 7.57 -6.99
CA GLU A 38 -12.54 7.69 -8.00
C GLU A 38 -11.17 7.78 -7.35
N ASP A 39 -11.06 8.52 -6.24
CA ASP A 39 -9.81 8.65 -5.51
C ASP A 39 -9.41 7.32 -4.88
N LEU A 40 -10.34 6.62 -4.26
CA LEU A 40 -10.08 5.30 -3.68
C LEU A 40 -9.64 4.30 -4.76
N ALA A 41 -10.31 4.34 -5.93
CA ALA A 41 -9.93 3.47 -7.04
C ALA A 41 -8.53 3.78 -7.54
N ALA A 42 -8.16 5.07 -7.60
CA ALA A 42 -6.83 5.49 -8.04
C ALA A 42 -5.74 5.02 -7.06
N ILE A 43 -6.01 5.16 -5.77
CA ILE A 43 -5.08 4.70 -4.72
C ILE A 43 -4.91 3.17 -4.82
N PHE A 44 -6.00 2.46 -4.98
CA PHE A 44 -5.98 1.00 -5.15
C PHE A 44 -5.16 0.59 -6.37
N ARG A 45 -5.39 1.25 -7.50
CA ARG A 45 -4.65 0.93 -8.74
C ARG A 45 -3.15 1.16 -8.58
N ALA A 46 -2.77 2.23 -7.87
CA ALA A 46 -1.36 2.50 -7.62
C ALA A 46 -0.72 1.36 -6.81
N ALA A 47 -1.39 0.94 -5.73
CA ALA A 47 -0.92 -0.17 -4.91
C ALA A 47 -0.85 -1.46 -5.72
N HIS A 48 -1.88 -1.74 -6.52
CA HIS A 48 -1.94 -2.96 -7.34
C HIS A 48 -0.81 -3.00 -8.36
N SER A 49 -0.50 -1.88 -8.99
CA SER A 49 0.59 -1.79 -9.98
C SER A 49 1.94 -2.02 -9.32
N ILE A 50 2.17 -1.44 -8.14
CA ILE A 50 3.42 -1.65 -7.40
C ILE A 50 3.57 -3.13 -7.03
N LYS A 51 2.50 -3.73 -6.53
CA LYS A 51 2.51 -5.15 -6.15
C LYS A 51 2.84 -6.04 -7.35
N GLY A 52 2.20 -5.77 -8.48
CA GLY A 52 2.42 -6.56 -9.70
C GLY A 52 3.85 -6.50 -10.18
N GLY A 53 4.43 -5.31 -10.23
CA GLY A 53 5.83 -5.13 -10.64
C GLY A 53 6.79 -5.77 -9.66
N ALA A 54 6.54 -5.59 -8.36
CA ALA A 54 7.39 -6.17 -7.32
C ALA A 54 7.39 -7.69 -7.39
N ALA A 55 6.22 -8.30 -7.60
CA ALA A 55 6.12 -9.75 -7.73
C ALA A 55 6.86 -10.26 -8.95
N THR A 56 6.79 -9.53 -10.06
CA THR A 56 7.47 -9.89 -11.30
C THR A 56 8.98 -10.00 -11.09
N PHE A 57 9.56 -9.09 -10.31
CA PHE A 57 11.01 -9.06 -10.09
C PHE A 57 11.46 -9.77 -8.82
N GLY A 58 10.53 -10.37 -8.07
CA GLY A 58 10.86 -11.11 -6.86
C GLY A 58 11.19 -10.27 -5.65
N PHE A 59 10.73 -9.03 -5.59
CA PHE A 59 10.91 -8.14 -4.44
C PHE A 59 9.87 -8.48 -3.37
N SER A 60 10.14 -9.55 -2.63
CA SER A 60 9.16 -10.16 -1.71
C SER A 60 8.64 -9.23 -0.63
N ALA A 61 9.53 -8.48 0.00
CA ALA A 61 9.12 -7.57 1.07
C ALA A 61 8.14 -6.52 0.56
N LEU A 62 8.43 -5.97 -0.62
CA LEU A 62 7.59 -4.98 -1.27
C LEU A 62 6.24 -5.59 -1.66
N THR A 63 6.27 -6.79 -2.22
CA THR A 63 5.05 -7.52 -2.63
C THR A 63 4.15 -7.77 -1.43
N ASP A 64 4.72 -8.30 -0.34
CA ASP A 64 3.95 -8.69 0.83
C ASP A 64 3.33 -7.49 1.54
N THR A 65 4.10 -6.42 1.71
CA THR A 65 3.60 -5.21 2.35
C THR A 65 2.49 -4.57 1.52
N THR A 66 2.70 -4.48 0.21
CA THR A 66 1.72 -3.88 -0.69
C THR A 66 0.44 -4.71 -0.76
N HIS A 67 0.56 -6.04 -0.66
CA HIS A 67 -0.60 -6.93 -0.70
C HIS A 67 -1.57 -6.63 0.46
N ILE A 68 -1.03 -6.43 1.66
CA ILE A 68 -1.87 -6.13 2.82
C ILE A 68 -2.54 -4.77 2.67
N LEU A 69 -1.80 -3.78 2.20
CA LEU A 69 -2.35 -2.46 1.92
C LEU A 69 -3.48 -2.54 0.87
N GLU A 70 -3.23 -3.27 -0.22
CA GLU A 70 -4.20 -3.45 -1.29
C GLU A 70 -5.49 -4.08 -0.78
N SER A 71 -5.36 -5.07 0.10
CA SER A 71 -6.51 -5.77 0.68
C SER A 71 -7.43 -4.81 1.45
N LEU A 72 -6.85 -3.91 2.25
CA LEU A 72 -7.62 -2.91 2.98
C LEU A 72 -8.26 -1.89 2.04
N LEU A 73 -7.51 -1.44 1.05
CA LEU A 73 -8.03 -0.48 0.06
C LEU A 73 -9.18 -1.08 -0.73
N ASP A 74 -9.09 -2.36 -1.06
CA ASP A 74 -10.15 -3.05 -1.79
C ASP A 74 -11.44 -3.09 -0.97
N ARG A 75 -11.33 -3.37 0.32
CA ARG A 75 -12.49 -3.39 1.19
C ARG A 75 -13.09 -2.00 1.35
N ALA A 76 -12.26 -0.97 1.42
CA ALA A 76 -12.74 0.41 1.51
C ALA A 76 -13.51 0.81 0.26
N ARG A 77 -12.97 0.50 -0.93
CA ARG A 77 -13.63 0.90 -2.17
C ARG A 77 -14.89 0.09 -2.46
N ASN A 78 -15.03 -1.10 -1.88
CA ASN A 78 -16.22 -1.95 -2.02
C ASN A 78 -17.23 -1.72 -0.90
N HIS A 79 -17.02 -0.70 -0.08
CA HIS A 79 -17.90 -0.35 1.04
C HIS A 79 -18.02 -1.46 2.09
N GLU A 80 -16.99 -2.30 2.19
CA GLU A 80 -16.96 -3.39 3.17
C GLU A 80 -16.38 -2.93 4.50
N LEU A 81 -15.76 -1.75 4.53
CA LEU A 81 -15.32 -1.09 5.76
C LEU A 81 -15.48 0.41 5.61
N THR A 82 -15.60 1.08 6.75
CA THR A 82 -15.66 2.54 6.79
C THR A 82 -14.26 3.09 7.02
N LEU A 83 -13.84 3.97 6.14
CA LEU A 83 -12.52 4.59 6.25
C LEU A 83 -12.47 5.50 7.47
N THR A 84 -11.36 5.46 8.19
CA THR A 84 -11.11 6.34 9.34
C THR A 84 -9.83 7.11 9.13
N LYS A 85 -9.67 8.20 9.89
CA LYS A 85 -8.42 8.95 9.85
C LYS A 85 -7.24 8.09 10.26
N GLU A 86 -7.43 7.21 11.23
CA GLU A 86 -6.38 6.28 11.66
C GLU A 86 -5.92 5.39 10.53
N MET A 87 -6.86 4.90 9.71
CA MET A 87 -6.53 4.08 8.54
C MET A 87 -5.75 4.88 7.51
N VAL A 88 -6.17 6.10 7.22
CA VAL A 88 -5.46 6.96 6.26
C VAL A 88 -4.05 7.23 6.74
N ASP A 89 -3.88 7.53 8.03
CA ASP A 89 -2.56 7.74 8.60
C ASP A 89 -1.69 6.49 8.46
N ALA A 90 -2.28 5.30 8.69
CA ALA A 90 -1.56 4.03 8.52
C ALA A 90 -1.19 3.79 7.07
N PHE A 91 -2.05 4.16 6.13
CA PHE A 91 -1.73 4.04 4.70
C PHE A 91 -0.55 4.94 4.32
N LEU A 92 -0.51 6.15 4.87
CA LEU A 92 0.62 7.06 4.66
C LEU A 92 1.90 6.51 5.26
N GLU A 93 1.82 5.91 6.46
CA GLU A 93 2.96 5.25 7.07
C GLU A 93 3.43 4.05 6.21
N THR A 94 2.48 3.31 5.65
CA THR A 94 2.79 2.19 4.76
C THR A 94 3.53 2.70 3.52
N LYS A 95 3.07 3.81 2.96
CA LYS A 95 3.73 4.43 1.80
C LYS A 95 5.19 4.73 2.12
N ASP A 96 5.46 5.24 3.31
CA ASP A 96 6.83 5.54 3.72
C ASP A 96 7.67 4.26 3.84
N VAL A 97 7.10 3.18 4.37
CA VAL A 97 7.80 1.89 4.44
C VAL A 97 8.09 1.38 3.02
N LEU A 98 7.13 1.49 2.11
CA LEU A 98 7.33 1.07 0.72
C LEU A 98 8.43 1.89 0.05
N SER A 99 8.47 3.20 0.31
CA SER A 99 9.54 4.06 -0.21
C SER A 99 10.91 3.61 0.30
N ASP A 100 11.00 3.29 1.59
CA ASP A 100 12.25 2.82 2.18
C ASP A 100 12.67 1.47 1.59
N GLN A 101 11.71 0.58 1.35
CA GLN A 101 11.99 -0.71 0.71
C GLN A 101 12.54 -0.51 -0.71
N LEU A 102 12.00 0.45 -1.45
CA LEU A 102 12.50 0.76 -2.78
C LEU A 102 13.93 1.28 -2.74
N VAL A 103 14.24 2.14 -1.78
CA VAL A 103 15.61 2.63 -1.58
C VAL A 103 16.56 1.45 -1.34
N ASP A 104 16.17 0.52 -0.48
CA ASP A 104 16.99 -0.64 -0.17
C ASP A 104 17.18 -1.53 -1.41
N TYR A 105 16.12 -1.81 -2.14
CA TYR A 105 16.23 -2.62 -3.36
C TYR A 105 17.07 -1.94 -4.44
N ARG A 106 16.98 -0.60 -4.59
CA ARG A 106 17.85 0.13 -5.51
C ARG A 106 19.33 -0.04 -5.15
N ALA A 107 19.62 -0.13 -3.86
CA ALA A 107 20.97 -0.30 -3.36
C ALA A 107 21.39 -1.77 -3.28
N SER A 108 20.55 -2.68 -3.77
CA SER A 108 20.76 -4.13 -3.68
C SER A 108 20.91 -4.59 -2.22
N ALA A 109 20.20 -3.91 -1.33
CA ALA A 109 20.18 -4.23 0.10
C ALA A 109 18.88 -4.89 0.48
N GLU A 110 18.87 -5.63 1.58
CA GLU A 110 17.66 -6.22 2.12
C GLU A 110 16.86 -5.17 2.87
N PRO A 111 15.55 -5.05 2.60
CA PRO A 111 14.70 -4.14 3.36
C PRO A 111 14.62 -4.50 4.84
N ASP A 112 14.30 -3.50 5.66
CA ASP A 112 14.14 -3.66 7.10
C ASP A 112 12.93 -4.54 7.39
N ALA A 113 13.16 -5.77 7.80
CA ALA A 113 12.12 -6.75 8.09
C ALA A 113 11.27 -6.32 9.30
N ALA A 114 11.88 -5.67 10.28
CA ALA A 114 11.19 -5.22 11.48
C ALA A 114 10.20 -4.10 11.15
N ALA A 115 10.61 -3.15 10.32
CA ALA A 115 9.73 -2.08 9.88
C ALA A 115 8.53 -2.62 9.09
N ALA A 116 8.78 -3.57 8.20
CA ALA A 116 7.73 -4.22 7.43
C ALA A 116 6.76 -4.97 8.33
N ALA A 117 7.29 -5.73 9.28
CA ALA A 117 6.46 -6.48 10.23
C ALA A 117 5.58 -5.55 11.07
N THR A 118 6.14 -4.43 11.51
CA THR A 118 5.41 -3.47 12.33
C THR A 118 4.23 -2.86 11.57
N ILE A 119 4.46 -2.42 10.33
CA ILE A 119 3.38 -1.81 9.54
C ILE A 119 2.35 -2.85 9.12
N CYS A 120 2.78 -4.05 8.76
CA CYS A 120 1.86 -5.12 8.40
C CYS A 120 0.97 -5.50 9.57
N ALA A 121 1.53 -5.60 10.78
CA ALA A 121 0.76 -5.89 11.98
C ALA A 121 -0.27 -4.80 12.25
N LYS A 122 0.11 -3.53 12.06
CA LYS A 122 -0.81 -2.41 12.24
C LYS A 122 -1.97 -2.47 11.25
N LEU A 123 -1.68 -2.75 9.98
CA LEU A 123 -2.71 -2.86 8.95
C LEU A 123 -3.64 -4.05 9.23
N GLU A 124 -3.09 -5.19 9.63
CA GLU A 124 -3.90 -6.35 9.98
C GLU A 124 -4.80 -6.07 11.20
N ARG A 125 -4.28 -5.34 12.18
CA ARG A 125 -5.06 -4.94 13.35
C ARG A 125 -6.22 -4.04 12.95
N LEU A 126 -5.96 -3.05 12.10
CA LEU A 126 -7.01 -2.15 11.62
C LEU A 126 -8.07 -2.89 10.82
N LYS A 127 -7.65 -3.86 10.03
CA LYS A 127 -8.56 -4.71 9.26
C LYS A 127 -9.46 -5.53 10.19
N ALA A 128 -8.87 -6.13 11.22
CA ALA A 128 -9.60 -6.93 12.20
C ALA A 128 -10.58 -6.09 13.01
N GLU A 129 -10.14 -4.92 13.46
CA GLU A 129 -10.99 -4.00 14.22
C GLU A 129 -12.16 -3.51 13.39
N SER A 130 -11.92 -3.22 12.12
CA SER A 130 -12.98 -2.80 11.21
C SER A 130 -14.03 -3.89 11.05
N ALA A 131 -13.61 -5.14 10.86
CA ALA A 131 -14.52 -6.26 10.71
C ALA A 131 -15.29 -6.53 12.01
N ALA A 132 -14.63 -6.43 13.15
CA ALA A 132 -15.27 -6.67 14.45
C ALA A 132 -16.21 -5.53 14.83
N GLY A 133 -15.82 -4.28 14.51
CA GLY A 133 -16.62 -3.13 14.87
C GLY A 133 -17.89 -2.98 14.06
N ALA A 134 -17.85 -3.33 12.77
CA ALA A 134 -18.99 -3.17 11.89
C ALA A 134 -20.24 -3.93 12.37
N PRO A 135 -20.15 -5.22 12.74
CA PRO A 135 -21.33 -5.93 13.28
C PRO A 135 -21.85 -5.32 14.56
N ALA A 136 -20.98 -4.91 15.45
CA ALA A 136 -21.39 -4.29 16.72
C ALA A 136 -22.13 -2.98 16.46
N ALA A 137 -21.65 -2.18 15.54
CA ALA A 137 -22.31 -0.95 15.17
C ALA A 137 -23.68 -1.22 14.53
N ALA A 138 -23.78 -2.26 13.73
CA ALA A 138 -25.02 -2.62 13.05
C ALA A 138 -26.09 -3.10 14.04
N LEU A 139 -25.70 -3.62 15.17
CA LEU A 139 -26.62 -4.14 16.17
C LEU A 139 -27.31 -3.05 16.99
N ARG A 140 -26.90 -1.83 16.87
CA ARG A 140 -27.52 -0.72 17.59
C ARG A 140 -28.68 -0.18 16.81
#